data_474e6de6ac3441d7f81183b21889cd8d
#
_entry.id   474e6de6ac3441d7f81183b21889cd8d
#
_cell.length_a   1.000
_cell.length_b   1.000
_cell.length_c   1.000
_cell.angle_alpha   90.00
_cell.angle_beta   90.00
_cell.angle_gamma   90.00
#
_symmetry.space_group_name_H-M   'P 1'
#
loop_
_entity.id
_entity.type
_entity.pdbx_description
1 polymer ?
#
loop_
_entity_poly.entity_id
_entity_poly.type
_entity_poly.pdbx_seq_one_letter_code
_entity_poly.pdbx_strand_id
1 'polypeptide(L)'
;MSDNRRSRTITQGVARSPNRAMLRAVGFKDGDFDKPIVGVANGHSTMNPCNAGIQPLVDRAIAALEQAGAKPQVFGFPTVTDGIGMGTEGMKFSLVSREVIADSIEVAVNGQLMDGVLCVGGCDKNMPGSMMAMARTNVPGIFVYAGTIKPGFWKGQKLTIVSPFEAVGAFTAGKMSQEDFDGIERNACPSVGACGGQYTANTMSSSFEALGMSLLGSSQMASPDAEKADSAAESARVLARAVHANLRPRDIITRKSIENAIALVMATGGSTNAVLHYLAIAAAAGVRWAIDDFERVRRKVPVLCELKPSGRFVATDFHAAGGVPQVLKILLNRGVLHGECMTIHGKTMAEMLKDLPDEPRTDQEVIRPWSNPVYKQGHLAIHKGNLATEGCVAKITGLKKTSITGPARVFDSEPAAMNAIMAKKINPGDVIVIRYEGPKGGPGMQEMLAPTSALTGQGLGGSVGLLTDGRFSGGTWGMVVGHVAPEAYVGGTIALVKNGDSITIDAGKRLIQLNVPAKELAARRKKWKAPKPRYTRGVLAKYMKLVSTASKGAITDDSSA
;
A
#
# COMPACT_ATOMS: atom_id res chain seq x y z
N MET A 1 -18.67 -16.58 28.71
CA MET A 1 -17.62 -17.53 28.22
C MET A 1 -16.28 -16.89 28.50
N SER A 2 -15.26 -17.67 28.80
CA SER A 2 -13.90 -17.15 29.04
C SER A 2 -13.31 -16.53 27.77
N ASP A 3 -12.57 -15.41 27.88
CA ASP A 3 -11.96 -14.68 26.74
C ASP A 3 -10.73 -15.40 26.17
N ASN A 4 -10.11 -16.31 26.95
CA ASN A 4 -8.99 -17.15 26.50
C ASN A 4 -9.47 -18.37 25.71
N ARG A 5 -10.18 -18.13 24.60
CA ARG A 5 -10.85 -19.18 23.81
C ARG A 5 -9.89 -20.18 23.17
N ARG A 6 -8.75 -19.72 22.69
CA ARG A 6 -7.71 -20.54 22.03
C ARG A 6 -6.59 -20.87 23.00
N SER A 7 -6.07 -19.88 23.73
CA SER A 7 -4.93 -20.05 24.63
C SER A 7 -5.22 -20.98 25.80
N ARG A 8 -6.48 -21.15 26.22
CA ARG A 8 -6.86 -22.16 27.23
C ARG A 8 -6.39 -23.58 26.87
N THR A 9 -6.21 -23.87 25.57
CA THR A 9 -5.70 -25.16 25.09
C THR A 9 -4.27 -25.42 25.55
N ILE A 10 -3.48 -24.38 25.82
CA ILE A 10 -2.11 -24.47 26.32
C ILE A 10 -1.96 -24.04 27.78
N THR A 11 -2.97 -23.37 28.35
CA THR A 11 -2.89 -22.86 29.74
C THR A 11 -3.66 -23.71 30.74
N GLN A 12 -4.69 -24.46 30.32
CA GLN A 12 -5.61 -25.14 31.24
C GLN A 12 -5.42 -26.67 31.27
N GLY A 13 -5.68 -27.26 32.44
CA GLY A 13 -5.62 -28.72 32.66
C GLY A 13 -4.25 -29.25 33.09
N VAL A 14 -4.24 -30.45 33.71
CA VAL A 14 -3.02 -31.07 34.26
C VAL A 14 -2.00 -31.34 33.16
N ALA A 15 -2.42 -31.85 32.01
CA ALA A 15 -1.55 -32.16 30.87
C ALA A 15 -0.81 -30.95 30.30
N ARG A 16 -1.19 -29.71 30.67
CA ARG A 16 -0.55 -28.46 30.24
C ARG A 16 0.45 -27.89 31.25
N SER A 17 0.81 -28.66 32.27
CA SER A 17 1.87 -28.27 33.20
C SER A 17 3.20 -27.91 32.49
N PRO A 18 3.70 -28.67 31.50
CA PRO A 18 4.91 -28.28 30.76
C PRO A 18 4.77 -26.95 30.01
N ASN A 19 3.60 -26.70 29.39
CA ASN A 19 3.31 -25.45 28.69
C ASN A 19 3.36 -24.27 29.67
N ARG A 20 2.71 -24.38 30.82
CA ARG A 20 2.73 -23.34 31.86
C ARG A 20 4.13 -23.12 32.43
N ALA A 21 4.93 -24.17 32.59
CA ALA A 21 6.32 -24.03 33.03
C ALA A 21 7.13 -23.15 32.06
N MET A 22 6.98 -23.35 30.75
CA MET A 22 7.62 -22.53 29.71
C MET A 22 7.08 -21.08 29.76
N LEU A 23 5.77 -20.88 29.91
CA LEU A 23 5.17 -19.55 30.00
C LEU A 23 5.63 -18.80 31.26
N ARG A 24 5.84 -19.48 32.39
CA ARG A 24 6.43 -18.88 33.60
C ARG A 24 7.82 -18.32 33.36
N ALA A 25 8.64 -19.00 32.57
CA ALA A 25 10.00 -18.53 32.23
C ALA A 25 10.01 -17.19 31.48
N VAL A 26 8.89 -16.84 30.80
CA VAL A 26 8.70 -15.56 30.11
C VAL A 26 7.75 -14.62 30.88
N GLY A 27 7.61 -14.82 32.21
CA GLY A 27 6.97 -13.88 33.13
C GLY A 27 5.47 -14.07 33.38
N PHE A 28 4.88 -15.23 33.03
CA PHE A 28 3.50 -15.54 33.42
C PHE A 28 3.42 -15.88 34.91
N LYS A 29 2.41 -15.33 35.58
CA LYS A 29 2.04 -15.62 36.97
C LYS A 29 0.76 -16.46 36.99
N ASP A 30 0.37 -16.97 38.17
CA ASP A 30 -0.81 -17.85 38.32
C ASP A 30 -2.08 -17.25 37.71
N GLY A 31 -2.37 -15.99 38.01
CA GLY A 31 -3.56 -15.28 37.49
C GLY A 31 -3.50 -14.95 35.97
N ASP A 32 -2.37 -15.16 35.32
CA ASP A 32 -2.26 -14.85 33.88
C ASP A 32 -2.77 -16.01 32.99
N PHE A 33 -2.87 -17.23 33.54
CA PHE A 33 -3.33 -18.38 32.76
C PHE A 33 -4.82 -18.38 32.44
N ASP A 34 -5.60 -17.51 33.08
CA ASP A 34 -7.02 -17.31 32.80
C ASP A 34 -7.29 -16.12 31.88
N LYS A 35 -6.28 -15.31 31.60
CA LYS A 35 -6.37 -14.15 30.71
C LYS A 35 -6.25 -14.56 29.23
N PRO A 36 -6.86 -13.82 28.31
CA PRO A 36 -6.59 -13.98 26.89
C PRO A 36 -5.13 -13.59 26.57
N ILE A 37 -4.45 -14.42 25.78
CA ILE A 37 -3.11 -14.13 25.28
C ILE A 37 -3.26 -13.33 23.98
N VAL A 38 -2.76 -12.10 23.98
CA VAL A 38 -2.80 -11.20 22.81
C VAL A 38 -1.40 -11.03 22.24
N GLY A 39 -1.23 -11.42 20.99
CA GLY A 39 0.02 -11.19 20.26
C GLY A 39 0.19 -9.71 19.93
N VAL A 40 1.38 -9.18 20.15
CA VAL A 40 1.79 -7.84 19.68
C VAL A 40 2.85 -8.04 18.61
N ALA A 41 2.38 -8.00 17.35
CA ALA A 41 3.25 -8.10 16.19
C ALA A 41 3.96 -6.75 15.99
N ASN A 42 5.25 -6.72 16.35
CA ASN A 42 6.07 -5.51 16.42
C ASN A 42 6.92 -5.36 15.16
N GLY A 43 6.61 -4.36 14.33
CA GLY A 43 7.39 -4.00 13.15
C GLY A 43 8.54 -3.04 13.43
N HIS A 44 8.97 -2.83 14.69
CA HIS A 44 10.09 -1.96 15.02
C HIS A 44 11.37 -2.36 14.28
N SER A 45 12.08 -1.35 13.79
CA SER A 45 13.39 -1.53 13.17
C SER A 45 14.15 -0.19 13.13
N THR A 46 15.42 -0.22 13.40
CA THR A 46 16.32 0.94 13.23
C THR A 46 16.83 1.12 11.80
N MET A 47 16.49 0.20 10.89
CA MET A 47 16.95 0.20 9.49
C MET A 47 16.29 1.28 8.63
N ASN A 48 15.15 1.84 9.05
CA ASN A 48 14.44 2.84 8.28
C ASN A 48 13.58 3.76 9.16
N PRO A 49 13.32 5.00 8.73
CA PRO A 49 12.55 5.97 9.52
C PRO A 49 11.08 5.57 9.72
N CYS A 50 10.49 4.80 8.78
CA CYS A 50 9.08 4.39 8.88
C CYS A 50 8.79 3.54 10.12
N ASN A 51 9.78 2.78 10.57
CA ASN A 51 9.64 1.79 11.65
C ASN A 51 10.45 2.14 12.91
N ALA A 52 11.38 3.09 12.84
CA ALA A 52 12.25 3.44 13.97
C ALA A 52 11.48 4.03 15.17
N GLY A 53 10.34 4.67 14.93
CA GLY A 53 9.48 5.25 15.98
C GLY A 53 8.46 4.28 16.60
N ILE A 54 8.48 2.99 16.28
CA ILE A 54 7.42 2.04 16.67
C ILE A 54 7.53 1.61 18.14
N GLN A 55 8.73 1.43 18.70
CA GLN A 55 8.87 0.83 20.03
C GLN A 55 8.06 1.55 21.13
N PRO A 56 8.05 2.90 21.23
CA PRO A 56 7.21 3.59 22.21
C PRO A 56 5.71 3.33 22.03
N LEU A 57 5.23 3.11 20.79
CA LEU A 57 3.83 2.77 20.53
C LEU A 57 3.50 1.37 21.03
N VAL A 58 4.41 0.41 20.83
CA VAL A 58 4.30 -0.96 21.31
C VAL A 58 4.25 -0.98 22.84
N ASP A 59 5.14 -0.24 23.50
CA ASP A 59 5.19 -0.17 24.98
C ASP A 59 3.88 0.39 25.54
N ARG A 60 3.31 1.44 24.92
CA ARG A 60 2.01 2.01 25.29
C ARG A 60 0.86 1.03 25.07
N ALA A 61 0.88 0.28 23.96
CA ALA A 61 -0.13 -0.74 23.66
C ALA A 61 -0.07 -1.92 24.66
N ILE A 62 1.14 -2.40 25.01
CA ILE A 62 1.35 -3.46 26.01
C ILE A 62 0.74 -3.05 27.35
N ALA A 63 1.10 -1.87 27.86
CA ALA A 63 0.57 -1.37 29.13
C ALA A 63 -0.97 -1.28 29.13
N ALA A 64 -1.56 -0.83 28.01
CA ALA A 64 -3.01 -0.74 27.88
C ALA A 64 -3.70 -2.11 27.80
N LEU A 65 -3.09 -3.11 27.13
CA LEU A 65 -3.59 -4.50 27.09
C LEU A 65 -3.56 -5.13 28.49
N GLU A 66 -2.49 -4.95 29.26
CA GLU A 66 -2.37 -5.45 30.64
C GLU A 66 -3.43 -4.83 31.56
N GLN A 67 -3.63 -3.51 31.46
CA GLN A 67 -4.67 -2.80 32.20
C GLN A 67 -6.09 -3.28 31.83
N ALA A 68 -6.28 -3.68 30.57
CA ALA A 68 -7.55 -4.23 30.08
C ALA A 68 -7.73 -5.74 30.39
N GLY A 69 -6.81 -6.35 31.16
CA GLY A 69 -6.93 -7.73 31.62
C GLY A 69 -6.44 -8.79 30.62
N ALA A 70 -5.74 -8.41 29.56
CA ALA A 70 -5.10 -9.34 28.65
C ALA A 70 -3.65 -9.65 29.07
N LYS A 71 -3.07 -10.72 28.52
CA LYS A 71 -1.62 -11.01 28.63
C LYS A 71 -0.96 -10.80 27.27
N PRO A 72 -0.25 -9.69 27.05
CA PRO A 72 0.43 -9.43 25.79
C PRO A 72 1.70 -10.28 25.66
N GLN A 73 1.95 -10.75 24.44
CA GLN A 73 3.20 -11.40 24.04
C GLN A 73 3.74 -10.76 22.76
N VAL A 74 4.96 -10.23 22.82
CA VAL A 74 5.60 -9.52 21.69
C VAL A 74 6.36 -10.48 20.82
N PHE A 75 6.22 -10.32 19.51
CA PHE A 75 7.07 -10.96 18.49
C PHE A 75 7.31 -10.01 17.32
N GLY A 76 8.43 -10.21 16.59
CA GLY A 76 8.82 -9.35 15.47
C GLY A 76 8.42 -9.93 14.11
N PHE A 77 8.39 -9.05 13.11
CA PHE A 77 8.32 -9.41 11.69
C PHE A 77 9.26 -8.50 10.87
N PRO A 78 9.73 -8.96 9.67
CA PRO A 78 10.68 -8.18 8.89
C PRO A 78 10.05 -6.90 8.34
N THR A 79 10.91 -5.89 8.10
CA THR A 79 10.51 -4.64 7.47
C THR A 79 11.50 -4.26 6.38
N VAL A 80 10.98 -3.85 5.23
CA VAL A 80 11.74 -3.34 4.09
C VAL A 80 11.13 -2.01 3.68
N THR A 81 11.97 -0.96 3.51
CA THR A 81 11.49 0.33 3.04
C THR A 81 11.76 0.54 1.56
N ASP A 82 10.72 0.94 0.84
CA ASP A 82 10.79 1.27 -0.57
C ASP A 82 11.71 2.49 -0.80
N GLY A 83 11.71 3.46 0.10
CA GLY A 83 12.52 4.68 -0.02
C GLY A 83 14.04 4.44 -0.07
N ILE A 84 14.55 3.42 0.63
CA ILE A 84 15.98 3.05 0.59
C ILE A 84 16.25 2.04 -0.52
N GLY A 85 15.31 1.12 -0.77
CA GLY A 85 15.45 0.08 -1.81
C GLY A 85 15.29 0.57 -3.24
N MET A 86 14.65 1.73 -3.45
CA MET A 86 14.30 2.27 -4.77
C MET A 86 15.52 2.39 -5.70
N GLY A 87 15.38 1.87 -6.93
CA GLY A 87 16.46 1.89 -7.92
C GLY A 87 17.61 0.89 -7.67
N THR A 88 17.46 -0.02 -6.70
CA THR A 88 18.44 -1.06 -6.37
C THR A 88 17.82 -2.45 -6.38
N GLU A 89 18.67 -3.51 -6.34
CA GLU A 89 18.22 -4.90 -6.17
C GLU A 89 17.40 -5.12 -4.88
N GLY A 90 17.61 -4.27 -3.85
CA GLY A 90 16.83 -4.30 -2.60
C GLY A 90 15.34 -4.10 -2.81
N MET A 91 14.95 -3.37 -3.87
CA MET A 91 13.54 -3.10 -4.15
C MET A 91 12.72 -4.36 -4.49
N LYS A 92 13.36 -5.40 -5.00
CA LYS A 92 12.72 -6.69 -5.27
C LYS A 92 12.19 -7.36 -4.00
N PHE A 93 12.82 -7.10 -2.86
CA PHE A 93 12.39 -7.66 -1.57
C PHE A 93 11.20 -6.92 -0.96
N SER A 94 10.85 -5.73 -1.45
CA SER A 94 9.75 -4.93 -0.91
C SER A 94 8.42 -5.69 -0.98
N LEU A 95 7.91 -6.05 -2.17
CA LEU A 95 6.62 -6.76 -2.27
C LEU A 95 6.70 -8.18 -1.69
N VAL A 96 7.84 -8.85 -1.83
CA VAL A 96 8.07 -10.17 -1.23
C VAL A 96 7.93 -10.12 0.28
N SER A 97 8.35 -9.03 0.93
CA SER A 97 8.19 -8.87 2.38
C SER A 97 6.73 -8.86 2.82
N ARG A 98 5.77 -8.46 1.97
CA ARG A 98 4.34 -8.54 2.28
C ARG A 98 3.90 -9.96 2.60
N GLU A 99 4.32 -10.93 1.77
CA GLU A 99 4.01 -12.34 1.98
C GLU A 99 4.72 -12.88 3.23
N VAL A 100 6.02 -12.57 3.37
CA VAL A 100 6.80 -13.00 4.54
C VAL A 100 6.24 -12.44 5.85
N ILE A 101 5.77 -11.19 5.85
CA ILE A 101 5.11 -10.57 7.02
C ILE A 101 3.82 -11.33 7.34
N ALA A 102 2.98 -11.57 6.32
CA ALA A 102 1.74 -12.30 6.51
C ALA A 102 2.00 -13.70 7.10
N ASP A 103 2.93 -14.45 6.52
CA ASP A 103 3.32 -15.79 6.97
C ASP A 103 3.92 -15.77 8.39
N SER A 104 4.79 -14.78 8.69
CA SER A 104 5.44 -14.67 10.01
C SER A 104 4.42 -14.42 11.12
N ILE A 105 3.47 -13.52 10.90
CA ILE A 105 2.42 -13.21 11.87
C ILE A 105 1.46 -14.40 12.01
N GLU A 106 1.08 -15.03 10.91
CA GLU A 106 0.21 -16.20 10.91
C GLU A 106 0.83 -17.37 11.68
N VAL A 107 2.12 -17.68 11.44
CA VAL A 107 2.87 -18.71 12.14
C VAL A 107 2.93 -18.42 13.64
N ALA A 108 3.24 -17.19 14.04
CA ALA A 108 3.33 -16.83 15.46
C ALA A 108 1.97 -16.94 16.17
N VAL A 109 0.92 -16.34 15.59
CA VAL A 109 -0.43 -16.31 16.19
C VAL A 109 -1.02 -17.72 16.29
N ASN A 110 -0.91 -18.52 15.24
CA ASN A 110 -1.46 -19.88 15.22
C ASN A 110 -0.59 -20.86 16.01
N GLY A 111 0.74 -20.77 15.91
CA GLY A 111 1.66 -21.66 16.62
C GLY A 111 1.60 -21.50 18.14
N GLN A 112 1.33 -20.27 18.63
CA GLN A 112 1.19 -19.97 20.06
C GLN A 112 -0.28 -19.89 20.53
N LEU A 113 -1.25 -20.21 19.67
CA LEU A 113 -2.67 -20.25 19.99
C LEU A 113 -3.18 -18.95 20.63
N MET A 114 -2.76 -17.80 20.09
CA MET A 114 -3.15 -16.49 20.60
C MET A 114 -4.64 -16.20 20.37
N ASP A 115 -5.27 -15.47 21.30
CA ASP A 115 -6.70 -15.14 21.28
C ASP A 115 -7.00 -13.87 20.49
N GLY A 116 -6.00 -13.04 20.27
CA GLY A 116 -6.08 -11.81 19.46
C GLY A 116 -4.70 -11.34 19.02
N VAL A 117 -4.66 -10.36 18.09
CA VAL A 117 -3.40 -9.79 17.60
C VAL A 117 -3.51 -8.29 17.39
N LEU A 118 -2.52 -7.54 17.88
CA LEU A 118 -2.29 -6.13 17.61
C LEU A 118 -1.05 -6.04 16.72
N CYS A 119 -1.20 -5.52 15.50
CA CYS A 119 -0.10 -5.35 14.57
C CYS A 119 0.32 -3.88 14.51
N VAL A 120 1.61 -3.58 14.74
CA VAL A 120 2.16 -2.22 14.63
C VAL A 120 3.15 -2.18 13.48
N GLY A 121 2.92 -1.32 12.50
CA GLY A 121 3.78 -1.23 11.33
C GLY A 121 3.75 0.16 10.68
N GLY A 122 4.83 0.52 9.97
CA GLY A 122 4.99 1.85 9.39
C GLY A 122 5.25 1.86 7.88
N CYS A 123 5.97 0.89 7.35
CA CYS A 123 6.34 0.89 5.94
C CYS A 123 5.28 0.21 5.06
N ASP A 124 5.33 0.50 3.75
CA ASP A 124 4.33 0.18 2.72
C ASP A 124 3.79 -1.24 2.76
N LYS A 125 4.62 -2.23 3.04
CA LYS A 125 4.24 -3.65 3.00
C LYS A 125 3.86 -4.22 4.36
N ASN A 126 4.17 -3.48 5.45
CA ASN A 126 3.73 -3.86 6.80
C ASN A 126 2.20 -3.88 6.90
N MET A 127 1.52 -2.85 6.35
CA MET A 127 0.08 -2.76 6.38
C MET A 127 -0.62 -3.92 5.67
N PRO A 128 -0.43 -4.13 4.36
CA PRO A 128 -1.14 -5.21 3.68
C PRO A 128 -0.72 -6.60 4.19
N GLY A 129 0.55 -6.83 4.54
CA GLY A 129 1.00 -8.10 5.10
C GLY A 129 0.33 -8.42 6.43
N SER A 130 0.25 -7.45 7.35
CA SER A 130 -0.46 -7.61 8.62
C SER A 130 -1.96 -7.84 8.43
N MET A 131 -2.59 -7.12 7.48
CA MET A 131 -4.02 -7.28 7.21
C MET A 131 -4.33 -8.66 6.61
N MET A 132 -3.47 -9.16 5.70
CA MET A 132 -3.57 -10.53 5.19
C MET A 132 -3.46 -11.56 6.33
N ALA A 133 -2.47 -11.41 7.23
CA ALA A 133 -2.31 -12.29 8.38
C ALA A 133 -3.54 -12.29 9.31
N MET A 134 -4.08 -11.11 9.64
CA MET A 134 -5.29 -10.99 10.44
C MET A 134 -6.48 -11.67 9.76
N ALA A 135 -6.64 -11.48 8.44
CA ALA A 135 -7.69 -12.13 7.66
C ALA A 135 -7.55 -13.66 7.64
N ARG A 136 -6.32 -14.19 7.50
CA ARG A 136 -6.04 -15.64 7.49
C ARG A 136 -6.25 -16.29 8.85
N THR A 137 -5.68 -15.71 9.92
CA THR A 137 -5.79 -16.23 11.29
C THR A 137 -7.20 -16.12 11.85
N ASN A 138 -7.93 -15.09 11.43
CA ASN A 138 -9.30 -14.79 11.82
C ASN A 138 -9.53 -14.79 13.36
N VAL A 139 -8.54 -14.33 14.11
CA VAL A 139 -8.68 -13.98 15.52
C VAL A 139 -8.93 -12.47 15.63
N PRO A 140 -9.61 -11.96 16.67
CA PRO A 140 -9.77 -10.53 16.88
C PRO A 140 -8.45 -9.78 16.67
N GLY A 141 -8.46 -8.75 15.84
CA GLY A 141 -7.21 -8.08 15.44
C GLY A 141 -7.41 -6.62 15.09
N ILE A 142 -6.41 -5.79 15.40
CA ILE A 142 -6.39 -4.37 15.04
C ILE A 142 -5.03 -3.99 14.46
N PHE A 143 -5.04 -3.10 13.47
CA PHE A 143 -3.82 -2.52 12.93
C PHE A 143 -3.55 -1.14 13.51
N VAL A 144 -2.33 -0.92 14.01
CA VAL A 144 -1.80 0.37 14.48
C VAL A 144 -0.75 0.87 13.51
N TYR A 145 -1.05 1.96 12.84
CA TYR A 145 -0.07 2.62 11.98
C TYR A 145 0.95 3.38 12.81
N ALA A 146 2.23 3.27 12.46
CA ALA A 146 3.32 3.96 13.17
C ALA A 146 3.32 5.49 13.01
N GLY A 147 2.53 6.00 12.09
CA GLY A 147 2.39 7.43 11.84
C GLY A 147 3.20 7.93 10.65
N THR A 148 2.80 9.12 10.16
CA THR A 148 3.50 9.79 9.06
C THR A 148 4.73 10.56 9.56
N ILE A 149 5.69 10.79 8.68
CA ILE A 149 6.84 11.68 8.93
C ILE A 149 6.36 13.14 8.94
N LYS A 150 6.99 14.00 9.73
CA LYS A 150 6.80 15.45 9.61
C LYS A 150 7.39 15.96 8.30
N PRO A 151 6.78 16.97 7.65
CA PRO A 151 7.35 17.53 6.42
C PRO A 151 8.70 18.22 6.71
N GLY A 152 9.64 18.08 5.79
CA GLY A 152 10.84 18.87 5.76
C GLY A 152 10.61 20.25 5.14
N PHE A 153 11.62 21.13 5.25
CA PHE A 153 11.58 22.46 4.65
C PHE A 153 12.95 22.86 4.09
N TRP A 154 12.93 23.46 2.90
CA TRP A 154 14.09 24.11 2.32
C TRP A 154 13.66 25.38 1.59
N LYS A 155 14.26 26.52 1.91
CA LYS A 155 13.95 27.86 1.35
C LYS A 155 12.43 28.12 1.28
N GLY A 156 11.71 27.78 2.37
CA GLY A 156 10.26 27.99 2.50
C GLY A 156 9.37 26.94 1.80
N GLN A 157 9.94 25.96 1.09
CA GLN A 157 9.20 24.90 0.44
C GLN A 157 9.08 23.66 1.34
N LYS A 158 7.87 23.10 1.44
CA LYS A 158 7.64 21.80 2.10
C LYS A 158 8.23 20.66 1.27
N LEU A 159 9.03 19.83 1.92
CA LEU A 159 9.67 18.65 1.34
C LEU A 159 9.03 17.35 1.81
N THR A 160 9.16 16.32 0.98
CA THR A 160 8.88 14.91 1.31
C THR A 160 10.01 14.05 0.75
N ILE A 161 9.99 12.74 1.02
CA ILE A 161 10.96 11.80 0.43
C ILE A 161 11.01 11.82 -1.12
N VAL A 162 9.94 12.27 -1.79
CA VAL A 162 9.95 12.40 -3.26
C VAL A 162 10.80 13.58 -3.73
N SER A 163 10.95 14.63 -2.90
CA SER A 163 11.72 15.83 -3.27
C SER A 163 13.17 15.55 -3.64
N PRO A 164 13.95 14.70 -2.92
CA PRO A 164 15.29 14.29 -3.36
C PRO A 164 15.29 13.54 -4.69
N PHE A 165 14.28 12.68 -4.98
CA PHE A 165 14.20 11.99 -6.27
C PHE A 165 13.99 12.96 -7.44
N GLU A 166 13.17 13.99 -7.25
CA GLU A 166 12.97 15.07 -8.23
C GLU A 166 14.23 15.93 -8.36
N ALA A 167 14.91 16.21 -7.24
CA ALA A 167 16.15 16.98 -7.22
C ALA A 167 17.27 16.30 -8.02
N VAL A 168 17.42 14.97 -7.96
CA VAL A 168 18.37 14.22 -8.81
C VAL A 168 18.13 14.52 -10.28
N GLY A 169 16.88 14.49 -10.74
CA GLY A 169 16.54 14.78 -12.14
C GLY A 169 16.88 16.23 -12.54
N ALA A 170 16.54 17.20 -11.67
CA ALA A 170 16.81 18.62 -11.92
C ALA A 170 18.32 18.95 -11.88
N PHE A 171 19.04 18.39 -10.91
CA PHE A 171 20.48 18.59 -10.77
C PHE A 171 21.27 18.02 -11.96
N THR A 172 20.98 16.78 -12.37
CA THR A 172 21.63 16.16 -13.53
C THR A 172 21.28 16.82 -14.85
N ALA A 173 20.13 17.51 -14.91
CA ALA A 173 19.76 18.35 -16.06
C ALA A 173 20.42 19.74 -16.06
N GLY A 174 21.21 20.08 -15.01
CA GLY A 174 21.84 21.40 -14.85
C GLY A 174 20.87 22.53 -14.48
N LYS A 175 19.70 22.16 -13.91
CA LYS A 175 18.62 23.11 -13.54
C LYS A 175 18.57 23.41 -12.03
N MET A 176 19.50 22.87 -11.24
CA MET A 176 19.54 23.03 -9.79
C MET A 176 20.97 23.28 -9.33
N SER A 177 21.16 24.15 -8.34
CA SER A 177 22.46 24.39 -7.72
C SER A 177 22.86 23.24 -6.80
N GLN A 178 24.18 23.10 -6.52
CA GLN A 178 24.69 22.13 -5.51
C GLN A 178 24.11 22.45 -4.12
N GLU A 179 24.04 23.73 -3.74
CA GLU A 179 23.46 24.16 -2.46
C GLU A 179 22.02 23.70 -2.28
N ASP A 180 21.18 23.85 -3.33
CA ASP A 180 19.78 23.43 -3.26
C ASP A 180 19.64 21.91 -3.22
N PHE A 181 20.48 21.20 -3.99
CA PHE A 181 20.52 19.73 -3.97
C PHE A 181 20.83 19.20 -2.58
N ASP A 182 21.93 19.68 -1.97
CA ASP A 182 22.36 19.29 -0.62
C ASP A 182 21.35 19.71 0.46
N GLY A 183 20.75 20.90 0.30
CA GLY A 183 19.74 21.42 1.20
C GLY A 183 18.47 20.57 1.21
N ILE A 184 18.00 20.13 0.04
CA ILE A 184 16.86 19.22 -0.09
C ILE A 184 17.17 17.86 0.54
N GLU A 185 18.33 17.27 0.25
CA GLU A 185 18.74 15.98 0.81
C GLU A 185 18.74 16.00 2.35
N ARG A 186 19.37 17.00 2.95
CA ARG A 186 19.51 17.11 4.41
C ARG A 186 18.21 17.36 5.15
N ASN A 187 17.21 17.97 4.48
CA ASN A 187 16.01 18.43 5.16
C ASN A 187 14.72 17.67 4.76
N ALA A 188 14.77 16.74 3.79
CA ALA A 188 13.57 16.07 3.29
C ALA A 188 12.91 15.12 4.30
N CYS A 189 13.70 14.53 5.20
CA CYS A 189 13.24 13.54 6.18
C CYS A 189 13.64 13.94 7.62
N PRO A 190 12.96 14.91 8.24
CA PRO A 190 13.41 15.51 9.50
C PRO A 190 13.05 14.73 10.77
N SER A 191 12.25 13.65 10.66
CA SER A 191 11.80 12.85 11.81
C SER A 191 11.66 11.38 11.46
N VAL A 192 11.35 10.54 12.45
CA VAL A 192 10.80 9.20 12.24
C VAL A 192 9.39 9.30 11.69
N GLY A 193 8.92 8.24 11.05
CA GLY A 193 7.59 8.12 10.45
C GLY A 193 7.65 7.70 8.99
N ALA A 194 6.54 7.24 8.45
CA ALA A 194 6.41 6.88 7.05
C ALA A 194 6.20 8.12 6.18
N CYS A 195 6.31 7.95 4.86
CA CYS A 195 6.26 9.03 3.86
C CYS A 195 5.19 10.09 4.12
N GLY A 196 5.55 11.38 3.94
CA GLY A 196 4.67 12.52 4.28
C GLY A 196 3.55 12.84 3.28
N GLY A 197 3.48 12.18 2.11
CA GLY A 197 2.40 12.34 1.14
C GLY A 197 1.39 11.19 1.18
N GLN A 198 0.32 11.26 0.37
CA GLN A 198 -0.64 10.18 0.20
C GLN A 198 -0.05 9.07 -0.73
N TYR A 199 1.16 8.64 -0.39
CA TYR A 199 1.87 7.54 -1.01
C TYR A 199 1.36 6.21 -0.44
N THR A 200 2.01 5.08 -0.71
CA THR A 200 1.44 3.77 -0.40
C THR A 200 1.18 3.56 1.09
N ALA A 201 2.10 3.96 1.99
CA ALA A 201 1.93 3.79 3.42
C ALA A 201 0.70 4.54 3.95
N ASN A 202 0.60 5.85 3.67
CA ASN A 202 -0.55 6.67 4.10
C ASN A 202 -1.85 6.26 3.40
N THR A 203 -1.80 5.80 2.15
CA THR A 203 -2.97 5.25 1.45
C THR A 203 -3.52 4.02 2.16
N MET A 204 -2.66 3.06 2.48
CA MET A 204 -3.11 1.81 3.09
C MET A 204 -3.59 2.03 4.52
N SER A 205 -2.87 2.82 5.33
CA SER A 205 -3.27 3.12 6.70
C SER A 205 -4.62 3.86 6.75
N SER A 206 -4.83 4.87 5.90
CA SER A 206 -6.11 5.58 5.78
C SER A 206 -7.24 4.63 5.40
N SER A 207 -6.98 3.77 4.41
CA SER A 207 -8.00 2.83 3.92
C SER A 207 -8.39 1.79 4.97
N PHE A 208 -7.54 1.47 5.95
CA PHE A 208 -7.87 0.56 7.05
C PHE A 208 -8.83 1.17 8.06
N GLU A 209 -8.87 2.49 8.19
CA GLU A 209 -9.94 3.17 8.94
C GLU A 209 -11.29 2.97 8.25
N ALA A 210 -11.34 3.17 6.92
CA ALA A 210 -12.54 2.96 6.12
C ALA A 210 -12.97 1.48 6.05
N LEU A 211 -11.99 0.55 6.10
CA LEU A 211 -12.23 -0.89 6.20
C LEU A 211 -12.82 -1.29 7.57
N GLY A 212 -12.62 -0.46 8.60
CA GLY A 212 -13.05 -0.71 9.97
C GLY A 212 -12.04 -1.50 10.82
N MET A 213 -10.78 -1.66 10.38
CA MET A 213 -9.75 -2.49 11.03
C MET A 213 -8.68 -1.68 11.78
N SER A 214 -8.83 -0.36 11.86
CA SER A 214 -7.96 0.57 12.58
C SER A 214 -8.79 1.59 13.37
N LEU A 215 -8.15 2.25 14.33
CA LEU A 215 -8.75 3.34 15.09
C LEU A 215 -9.05 4.52 14.16
N LEU A 216 -10.28 5.00 14.16
CA LEU A 216 -10.71 6.13 13.32
C LEU A 216 -9.95 7.41 13.69
N GLY A 217 -9.42 8.11 12.68
CA GLY A 217 -8.66 9.37 12.83
C GLY A 217 -7.17 9.19 13.16
N SER A 218 -6.67 7.95 13.26
CA SER A 218 -5.29 7.69 13.70
C SER A 218 -4.24 7.62 12.59
N SER A 219 -4.65 7.43 11.33
CA SER A 219 -3.72 7.08 10.23
C SER A 219 -2.86 8.24 9.73
N GLN A 220 -3.24 9.50 10.01
CA GLN A 220 -2.51 10.66 9.52
C GLN A 220 -1.77 11.43 10.65
N MET A 221 -1.82 10.91 11.88
CA MET A 221 -1.02 11.44 13.00
C MET A 221 0.47 11.28 12.71
N ALA A 222 1.26 12.29 13.07
CA ALA A 222 2.71 12.19 12.89
C ALA A 222 3.32 11.23 13.93
N SER A 223 4.30 10.43 13.49
CA SER A 223 4.94 9.40 14.32
C SER A 223 5.52 9.92 15.65
N PRO A 224 6.21 11.09 15.70
CA PRO A 224 6.79 11.59 16.94
C PRO A 224 5.79 12.30 17.87
N ASP A 225 4.54 12.47 17.48
CA ASP A 225 3.58 13.23 18.28
C ASP A 225 2.92 12.36 19.37
N ALA A 226 2.67 12.95 20.54
CA ALA A 226 2.13 12.24 21.71
C ALA A 226 0.76 11.60 21.41
N GLU A 227 -0.09 12.26 20.62
CA GLU A 227 -1.39 11.74 20.21
C GLU A 227 -1.27 10.37 19.50
N LYS A 228 -0.15 10.13 18.81
CA LYS A 228 0.10 8.85 18.14
C LYS A 228 0.31 7.72 19.15
N ALA A 229 1.07 7.97 20.20
CA ALA A 229 1.26 7.00 21.28
C ALA A 229 -0.06 6.74 22.04
N ASP A 230 -0.87 7.77 22.28
CA ASP A 230 -2.18 7.64 22.90
C ASP A 230 -3.16 6.85 22.02
N SER A 231 -3.10 7.04 20.70
CA SER A 231 -3.89 6.24 19.75
C SER A 231 -3.51 4.75 19.77
N ALA A 232 -2.24 4.41 20.01
CA ALA A 232 -1.79 3.02 20.14
C ALA A 232 -2.37 2.37 21.42
N ALA A 233 -2.38 3.09 22.53
CA ALA A 233 -3.01 2.64 23.77
C ALA A 233 -4.53 2.45 23.61
N GLU A 234 -5.23 3.38 22.93
CA GLU A 234 -6.67 3.21 22.69
C GLU A 234 -6.94 2.05 21.72
N SER A 235 -6.12 1.85 20.69
CA SER A 235 -6.21 0.68 19.81
C SER A 235 -6.13 -0.64 20.61
N ALA A 236 -5.27 -0.69 21.61
CA ALA A 236 -5.13 -1.85 22.49
C ALA A 236 -6.39 -2.09 23.34
N ARG A 237 -7.01 -1.03 23.87
CA ARG A 237 -8.30 -1.14 24.60
C ARG A 237 -9.45 -1.58 23.69
N VAL A 238 -9.48 -1.05 22.45
CA VAL A 238 -10.45 -1.49 21.42
C VAL A 238 -10.27 -2.97 21.14
N LEU A 239 -9.03 -3.45 20.94
CA LEU A 239 -8.77 -4.86 20.72
C LEU A 239 -9.20 -5.73 21.90
N ALA A 240 -8.94 -5.32 23.14
CA ALA A 240 -9.38 -6.08 24.31
C ALA A 240 -10.91 -6.26 24.32
N ARG A 241 -11.67 -5.20 23.99
CA ARG A 241 -13.13 -5.30 23.83
C ARG A 241 -13.54 -6.24 22.69
N ALA A 242 -12.82 -6.19 21.56
CA ALA A 242 -13.07 -7.08 20.43
C ALA A 242 -12.77 -8.55 20.75
N VAL A 243 -11.72 -8.83 21.53
CA VAL A 243 -11.40 -10.18 22.05
C VAL A 243 -12.54 -10.69 22.93
N HIS A 244 -13.02 -9.86 23.85
CA HIS A 244 -14.18 -10.19 24.71
C HIS A 244 -15.42 -10.51 23.86
N ALA A 245 -15.75 -9.66 22.89
CA ALA A 245 -16.90 -9.83 21.99
C ALA A 245 -16.68 -10.95 20.93
N ASN A 246 -15.46 -11.45 20.80
CA ASN A 246 -15.04 -12.36 19.72
C ASN A 246 -15.32 -11.82 18.32
N LEU A 247 -15.13 -10.50 18.13
CA LEU A 247 -15.30 -9.83 16.86
C LEU A 247 -14.05 -10.05 15.98
N ARG A 248 -14.22 -10.75 14.87
CA ARG A 248 -13.13 -11.27 14.05
C ARG A 248 -12.94 -10.46 12.78
N PRO A 249 -11.73 -10.46 12.18
CA PRO A 249 -11.47 -9.76 10.92
C PRO A 249 -12.44 -10.09 9.79
N ARG A 250 -12.85 -11.35 9.60
CA ARG A 250 -13.78 -11.73 8.54
C ARG A 250 -15.23 -11.31 8.79
N ASP A 251 -15.58 -10.89 10.01
CA ASP A 251 -16.86 -10.24 10.31
C ASP A 251 -16.87 -8.78 9.84
N ILE A 252 -15.68 -8.17 9.70
CA ILE A 252 -15.46 -6.78 9.33
C ILE A 252 -15.04 -6.66 7.86
N ILE A 253 -14.09 -7.49 7.41
CA ILE A 253 -13.56 -7.48 6.04
C ILE A 253 -14.56 -8.18 5.12
N THR A 254 -15.48 -7.41 4.58
CA THR A 254 -16.53 -7.84 3.67
C THR A 254 -16.38 -7.14 2.32
N ARG A 255 -17.13 -7.55 1.32
CA ARG A 255 -17.17 -6.86 0.04
C ARG A 255 -17.51 -5.37 0.20
N LYS A 256 -18.49 -5.04 1.03
CA LYS A 256 -18.92 -3.66 1.29
C LYS A 256 -17.85 -2.82 2.00
N SER A 257 -17.18 -3.37 3.01
CA SER A 257 -16.10 -2.65 3.70
C SER A 257 -14.86 -2.46 2.82
N ILE A 258 -14.58 -3.39 1.89
CA ILE A 258 -13.56 -3.20 0.85
C ILE A 258 -13.98 -2.08 -0.10
N GLU A 259 -15.26 -1.99 -0.50
CA GLU A 259 -15.76 -0.86 -1.30
C GLU A 259 -15.57 0.47 -0.56
N ASN A 260 -15.83 0.53 0.75
CA ASN A 260 -15.57 1.71 1.58
C ASN A 260 -14.09 2.12 1.56
N ALA A 261 -13.20 1.14 1.74
CA ALA A 261 -11.77 1.38 1.71
C ALA A 261 -11.31 1.93 0.35
N ILE A 262 -11.79 1.35 -0.75
CA ILE A 262 -11.47 1.82 -2.10
C ILE A 262 -12.11 3.17 -2.40
N ALA A 263 -13.32 3.46 -1.89
CA ALA A 263 -13.94 4.78 -2.01
C ALA A 263 -13.06 5.86 -1.36
N LEU A 264 -12.52 5.60 -0.17
CA LEU A 264 -11.58 6.50 0.49
C LEU A 264 -10.28 6.67 -0.32
N VAL A 265 -9.70 5.57 -0.84
CA VAL A 265 -8.51 5.64 -1.72
C VAL A 265 -8.77 6.55 -2.92
N MET A 266 -9.94 6.42 -3.56
CA MET A 266 -10.32 7.27 -4.70
C MET A 266 -10.49 8.73 -4.28
N ALA A 267 -11.14 9.00 -3.15
CA ALA A 267 -11.40 10.36 -2.65
C ALA A 267 -10.13 11.09 -2.23
N THR A 268 -9.11 10.37 -1.75
CA THR A 268 -7.86 10.96 -1.25
C THR A 268 -6.72 11.01 -2.26
N GLY A 269 -6.91 10.49 -3.47
CA GLY A 269 -5.85 10.47 -4.48
C GLY A 269 -4.69 9.51 -4.18
N GLY A 270 -4.99 8.35 -3.59
CA GLY A 270 -4.03 7.38 -3.08
C GLY A 270 -3.18 6.66 -4.14
N SER A 271 -2.36 5.71 -3.68
CA SER A 271 -1.40 4.96 -4.49
C SER A 271 -2.05 3.87 -5.36
N THR A 272 -1.50 3.63 -6.55
CA THR A 272 -1.82 2.49 -7.42
C THR A 272 -1.63 1.14 -6.74
N ASN A 273 -0.72 1.05 -5.76
CA ASN A 273 -0.46 -0.16 -4.99
C ASN A 273 -1.69 -0.65 -4.20
N ALA A 274 -2.64 0.23 -3.87
CA ALA A 274 -3.89 -0.16 -3.24
C ALA A 274 -4.66 -1.20 -4.07
N VAL A 275 -4.59 -1.15 -5.41
CA VAL A 275 -5.21 -2.15 -6.27
C VAL A 275 -4.63 -3.53 -5.99
N LEU A 276 -3.29 -3.66 -6.02
CA LEU A 276 -2.61 -4.92 -5.77
C LEU A 276 -2.88 -5.44 -4.34
N HIS A 277 -2.82 -4.55 -3.36
CA HIS A 277 -2.95 -4.93 -1.95
C HIS A 277 -4.38 -5.31 -1.57
N TYR A 278 -5.41 -4.64 -2.10
CA TYR A 278 -6.80 -5.02 -1.82
C TYR A 278 -7.23 -6.30 -2.53
N LEU A 279 -6.66 -6.62 -3.69
CA LEU A 279 -6.80 -7.95 -4.29
C LEU A 279 -6.25 -9.04 -3.35
N ALA A 280 -5.07 -8.81 -2.77
CA ALA A 280 -4.43 -9.75 -1.84
C ALA A 280 -5.20 -9.87 -0.50
N ILE A 281 -5.64 -8.74 0.08
CA ILE A 281 -6.42 -8.74 1.33
C ILE A 281 -7.77 -9.43 1.14
N ALA A 282 -8.46 -9.17 0.00
CA ALA A 282 -9.72 -9.82 -0.32
C ALA A 282 -9.55 -11.34 -0.45
N ALA A 283 -8.50 -11.80 -1.15
CA ALA A 283 -8.17 -13.22 -1.26
C ALA A 283 -7.93 -13.85 0.13
N ALA A 284 -7.10 -13.22 0.98
CA ALA A 284 -6.81 -13.68 2.34
C ALA A 284 -8.07 -13.75 3.23
N ALA A 285 -9.05 -12.87 2.99
CA ALA A 285 -10.32 -12.85 3.71
C ALA A 285 -11.39 -13.80 3.13
N GLY A 286 -11.13 -14.41 1.96
CA GLY A 286 -12.11 -15.21 1.22
C GLY A 286 -13.22 -14.36 0.58
N VAL A 287 -12.97 -13.09 0.31
CA VAL A 287 -13.93 -12.15 -0.30
C VAL A 287 -13.69 -12.09 -1.81
N ARG A 288 -14.74 -12.35 -2.60
CA ARG A 288 -14.67 -12.20 -4.06
C ARG A 288 -14.54 -10.73 -4.44
N TRP A 289 -13.36 -10.36 -4.94
CA TRP A 289 -13.01 -9.03 -5.41
C TRP A 289 -12.12 -9.13 -6.66
N ALA A 290 -12.45 -8.37 -7.70
CA ALA A 290 -11.73 -8.41 -8.97
C ALA A 290 -11.20 -7.03 -9.34
N ILE A 291 -10.23 -6.99 -10.26
CA ILE A 291 -9.63 -5.73 -10.73
C ILE A 291 -10.67 -4.77 -11.33
N ASP A 292 -11.73 -5.27 -11.96
CA ASP A 292 -12.82 -4.46 -12.53
C ASP A 292 -13.68 -3.77 -11.46
N ASP A 293 -13.70 -4.28 -10.23
CA ASP A 293 -14.47 -3.67 -9.14
C ASP A 293 -13.93 -2.28 -8.75
N PHE A 294 -12.62 -2.05 -8.91
CA PHE A 294 -12.01 -0.72 -8.69
C PHE A 294 -12.58 0.33 -9.65
N GLU A 295 -12.79 -0.03 -10.91
CA GLU A 295 -13.38 0.89 -11.90
C GLU A 295 -14.83 1.26 -11.56
N ARG A 296 -15.59 0.33 -10.99
CA ARG A 296 -16.97 0.58 -10.55
C ARG A 296 -17.04 1.61 -9.43
N VAL A 297 -16.11 1.53 -8.45
CA VAL A 297 -16.01 2.52 -7.38
C VAL A 297 -15.49 3.85 -7.91
N ARG A 298 -14.44 3.83 -8.76
CA ARG A 298 -13.84 5.03 -9.37
C ARG A 298 -14.86 5.97 -10.00
N ARG A 299 -15.82 5.42 -10.73
CA ARG A 299 -16.84 6.22 -11.44
C ARG A 299 -17.80 6.97 -10.53
N LYS A 300 -17.95 6.51 -9.29
CA LYS A 300 -18.91 7.04 -8.32
C LYS A 300 -18.29 8.05 -7.36
N VAL A 301 -16.98 7.98 -7.15
CA VAL A 301 -16.28 8.72 -6.11
C VAL A 301 -15.34 9.75 -6.74
N PRO A 302 -15.54 11.06 -6.47
CA PRO A 302 -14.64 12.11 -6.91
C PRO A 302 -13.35 12.12 -6.08
N VAL A 303 -12.30 12.79 -6.58
CA VAL A 303 -11.13 13.12 -5.74
C VAL A 303 -11.46 14.39 -4.96
N LEU A 304 -11.49 14.29 -3.64
CA LEU A 304 -11.83 15.38 -2.73
C LEU A 304 -10.60 16.04 -2.10
N CYS A 305 -9.47 15.33 -2.02
CA CYS A 305 -8.29 15.80 -1.30
C CYS A 305 -7.17 16.21 -2.24
N GLU A 306 -6.55 17.35 -1.98
CA GLU A 306 -5.45 17.92 -2.77
C GLU A 306 -4.09 17.52 -2.20
N LEU A 307 -3.82 16.21 -2.11
CA LEU A 307 -2.65 15.64 -1.45
C LEU A 307 -1.52 15.32 -2.43
N LYS A 308 -0.27 15.48 -1.97
CA LYS A 308 0.90 14.99 -2.71
C LYS A 308 0.77 13.47 -2.97
N PRO A 309 1.18 12.96 -4.17
CA PRO A 309 2.04 13.63 -5.16
C PRO A 309 1.30 14.51 -6.18
N SER A 310 -0.01 14.39 -6.33
CA SER A 310 -0.76 15.11 -7.38
C SER A 310 -1.25 16.48 -6.95
N GLY A 311 -1.22 16.79 -5.65
CA GLY A 311 -1.65 18.04 -5.04
C GLY A 311 -0.54 18.69 -4.20
N ARG A 312 -0.92 19.72 -3.44
CA ARG A 312 0.00 20.61 -2.70
C ARG A 312 0.31 20.12 -1.28
N PHE A 313 -0.65 19.45 -0.63
CA PHE A 313 -0.63 19.22 0.82
C PHE A 313 -0.05 17.85 1.20
N VAL A 314 0.45 17.77 2.43
CA VAL A 314 1.01 16.54 3.01
C VAL A 314 0.06 15.89 4.01
N ALA A 315 0.40 14.71 4.51
CA ALA A 315 -0.44 13.92 5.41
C ALA A 315 -0.78 14.66 6.71
N THR A 316 0.16 15.40 7.30
CA THR A 316 -0.09 16.21 8.50
C THR A 316 -1.05 17.36 8.25
N ASP A 317 -1.05 17.97 7.05
CA ASP A 317 -2.03 18.97 6.67
C ASP A 317 -3.43 18.34 6.54
N PHE A 318 -3.49 17.12 6.03
CA PHE A 318 -4.73 16.35 5.92
C PHE A 318 -5.31 16.03 7.30
N HIS A 319 -4.46 15.58 8.24
CA HIS A 319 -4.87 15.37 9.63
C HIS A 319 -5.47 16.64 10.24
N ALA A 320 -4.76 17.77 10.15
CA ALA A 320 -5.21 19.05 10.68
C ALA A 320 -6.52 19.55 10.05
N ALA A 321 -6.82 19.17 8.80
CA ALA A 321 -8.04 19.54 8.07
C ALA A 321 -9.28 18.68 8.44
N GLY A 322 -9.13 17.70 9.34
CA GLY A 322 -10.19 16.75 9.72
C GLY A 322 -9.95 15.30 9.25
N GLY A 323 -8.95 15.10 8.41
CA GLY A 323 -8.42 13.78 8.06
C GLY A 323 -9.42 12.81 7.42
N VAL A 324 -9.14 11.52 7.62
CA VAL A 324 -9.98 10.42 7.12
C VAL A 324 -11.42 10.49 7.63
N PRO A 325 -11.69 10.78 8.92
CA PRO A 325 -13.07 10.85 9.42
C PRO A 325 -13.95 11.83 8.65
N GLN A 326 -13.42 13.02 8.34
CA GLN A 326 -14.17 14.04 7.59
C GLN A 326 -14.50 13.58 6.16
N VAL A 327 -13.54 12.92 5.48
CA VAL A 327 -13.77 12.39 4.13
C VAL A 327 -14.83 11.27 4.17
N LEU A 328 -14.73 10.35 5.14
CA LEU A 328 -15.73 9.27 5.30
C LEU A 328 -17.13 9.83 5.57
N LYS A 329 -17.25 10.89 6.37
CA LYS A 329 -18.54 11.55 6.63
C LYS A 329 -19.14 12.10 5.34
N ILE A 330 -18.35 12.80 4.51
CA ILE A 330 -18.80 13.29 3.20
C ILE A 330 -19.28 12.13 2.32
N LEU A 331 -18.48 11.05 2.22
CA LEU A 331 -18.83 9.88 1.40
C LEU A 331 -20.10 9.18 1.90
N LEU A 332 -20.31 9.10 3.21
CA LEU A 332 -21.52 8.55 3.83
C LEU A 332 -22.77 9.38 3.45
N ASN A 333 -22.69 10.69 3.61
CA ASN A 333 -23.80 11.59 3.31
C ASN A 333 -24.17 11.61 1.82
N ARG A 334 -23.25 11.21 0.94
CA ARG A 334 -23.49 11.11 -0.52
C ARG A 334 -23.87 9.69 -0.98
N GLY A 335 -24.07 8.75 -0.05
CA GLY A 335 -24.51 7.39 -0.34
C GLY A 335 -23.50 6.55 -1.13
N VAL A 336 -22.21 6.90 -1.07
CA VAL A 336 -21.11 6.14 -1.70
C VAL A 336 -20.24 5.39 -0.70
N LEU A 337 -20.62 5.44 0.58
CA LEU A 337 -20.05 4.66 1.68
C LEU A 337 -21.14 3.78 2.29
N HIS A 338 -20.82 2.52 2.56
CA HIS A 338 -21.71 1.57 3.22
C HIS A 338 -21.64 1.78 4.75
N GLY A 339 -22.58 2.56 5.28
CA GLY A 339 -22.61 2.93 6.70
C GLY A 339 -22.90 1.79 7.66
N GLU A 340 -23.55 0.73 7.19
CA GLU A 340 -23.88 -0.48 7.96
C GLU A 340 -22.69 -1.40 8.22
N CYS A 341 -21.53 -1.19 7.57
CA CYS A 341 -20.35 -2.02 7.78
C CYS A 341 -19.88 -1.95 9.22
N MET A 342 -19.66 -3.13 9.83
CA MET A 342 -19.12 -3.28 11.18
C MET A 342 -17.66 -2.81 11.23
N THR A 343 -17.26 -2.23 12.36
CA THR A 343 -15.88 -1.85 12.65
C THR A 343 -15.36 -2.62 13.86
N ILE A 344 -14.05 -2.65 14.04
CA ILE A 344 -13.37 -3.28 15.20
C ILE A 344 -13.82 -2.69 16.55
N HIS A 345 -14.46 -1.53 16.54
CA HIS A 345 -15.05 -0.94 17.74
C HIS A 345 -16.36 -1.63 18.21
N GLY A 346 -16.89 -2.58 17.42
CA GLY A 346 -18.19 -3.16 17.68
C GLY A 346 -19.36 -2.21 17.36
N LYS A 347 -19.12 -1.19 16.56
CA LYS A 347 -20.07 -0.20 16.04
C LYS A 347 -20.03 -0.20 14.53
N THR A 348 -21.13 0.18 13.90
CA THR A 348 -21.16 0.40 12.46
C THR A 348 -20.39 1.66 12.06
N MET A 349 -19.99 1.74 10.80
CA MET A 349 -19.30 2.93 10.27
C MET A 349 -20.17 4.19 10.41
N ALA A 350 -21.48 4.08 10.20
CA ALA A 350 -22.40 5.22 10.37
C ALA A 350 -22.46 5.70 11.83
N GLU A 351 -22.47 4.78 12.80
CA GLU A 351 -22.43 5.14 14.24
C GLU A 351 -21.11 5.83 14.61
N MET A 352 -19.98 5.37 14.03
CA MET A 352 -18.68 6.00 14.26
C MET A 352 -18.58 7.42 13.71
N LEU A 353 -19.30 7.72 12.63
CA LEU A 353 -19.26 9.03 11.94
C LEU A 353 -20.40 9.98 12.36
N LYS A 354 -21.29 9.55 13.29
CA LYS A 354 -22.54 10.24 13.63
C LYS A 354 -22.32 11.71 14.01
N ASP A 355 -21.38 11.97 14.90
CA ASP A 355 -21.19 13.27 15.53
C ASP A 355 -20.19 14.18 14.78
N LEU A 356 -19.73 13.76 13.59
CA LEU A 356 -18.81 14.54 12.76
C LEU A 356 -19.58 15.57 11.92
N PRO A 357 -18.94 16.72 11.59
CA PRO A 357 -19.51 17.71 10.69
C PRO A 357 -19.81 17.15 9.30
N ASP A 358 -20.96 17.51 8.72
CA ASP A 358 -21.39 17.01 7.40
C ASP A 358 -20.53 17.52 6.24
N GLU A 359 -20.00 18.75 6.37
CA GLU A 359 -19.16 19.40 5.36
C GLU A 359 -17.78 19.75 5.95
N PRO A 360 -16.73 19.82 5.14
CA PRO A 360 -15.41 20.20 5.61
C PRO A 360 -15.39 21.67 6.06
N ARG A 361 -14.49 22.02 6.97
CA ARG A 361 -14.28 23.39 7.40
C ARG A 361 -13.92 24.29 6.21
N THR A 362 -14.37 25.55 6.25
CA THR A 362 -14.17 26.52 5.17
C THR A 362 -12.82 27.25 5.22
N ASP A 363 -12.09 27.14 6.33
CA ASP A 363 -10.79 27.77 6.59
C ASP A 363 -9.59 26.92 6.08
N GLN A 364 -9.83 25.90 5.27
CA GLN A 364 -8.82 25.01 4.72
C GLN A 364 -9.14 24.62 3.26
N GLU A 365 -8.13 24.18 2.52
CA GLU A 365 -8.23 23.79 1.11
C GLU A 365 -7.84 22.32 0.86
N VAL A 366 -7.46 21.60 1.90
CA VAL A 366 -6.95 20.22 1.80
C VAL A 366 -8.05 19.24 1.42
N ILE A 367 -9.21 19.36 2.10
CA ILE A 367 -10.42 18.57 1.84
C ILE A 367 -11.44 19.49 1.18
N ARG A 368 -11.74 19.22 -0.09
CA ARG A 368 -12.74 19.97 -0.86
C ARG A 368 -14.15 19.44 -0.57
N PRO A 369 -15.18 20.29 -0.60
CA PRO A 369 -16.56 19.82 -0.52
C PRO A 369 -16.93 19.01 -1.77
N TRP A 370 -17.93 18.14 -1.64
CA TRP A 370 -18.41 17.32 -2.75
C TRP A 370 -18.85 18.13 -3.97
N SER A 371 -19.40 19.31 -3.76
CA SER A 371 -19.84 20.24 -4.82
C SER A 371 -18.70 20.83 -5.65
N ASN A 372 -17.47 20.84 -5.09
CA ASN A 372 -16.28 21.40 -5.74
C ASN A 372 -15.06 20.48 -5.57
N PRO A 373 -15.09 19.26 -6.10
CA PRO A 373 -14.01 18.29 -5.96
C PRO A 373 -12.77 18.72 -6.76
N VAL A 374 -11.61 18.19 -6.38
CA VAL A 374 -10.35 18.34 -7.16
C VAL A 374 -10.52 17.73 -8.55
N TYR A 375 -11.13 16.53 -8.63
CA TYR A 375 -11.50 15.86 -9.88
C TYR A 375 -12.87 15.18 -9.71
N LYS A 376 -13.69 15.21 -10.76
CA LYS A 376 -15.06 14.68 -10.74
C LYS A 376 -15.17 13.16 -10.61
N GLN A 377 -14.10 12.43 -10.85
CA GLN A 377 -14.02 10.96 -10.74
C GLN A 377 -12.71 10.55 -10.09
N GLY A 378 -12.69 9.35 -9.52
CA GLY A 378 -11.51 8.77 -8.90
C GLY A 378 -10.33 8.64 -9.88
N HIS A 379 -9.15 8.61 -9.34
CA HIS A 379 -7.90 8.79 -10.06
C HIS A 379 -7.25 7.47 -10.53
N LEU A 380 -7.60 6.32 -9.93
CA LEU A 380 -7.05 5.01 -10.31
C LEU A 380 -7.95 4.35 -11.36
N ALA A 381 -7.51 4.33 -12.60
CA ALA A 381 -8.25 3.74 -13.70
C ALA A 381 -7.68 2.36 -14.09
N ILE A 382 -8.56 1.41 -14.32
CA ILE A 382 -8.21 0.11 -14.88
C ILE A 382 -8.30 0.20 -16.39
N HIS A 383 -7.15 -0.02 -17.06
CA HIS A 383 -7.09 -0.09 -18.52
C HIS A 383 -7.03 -1.53 -18.98
N LYS A 384 -7.59 -1.79 -20.17
CA LYS A 384 -7.53 -3.08 -20.87
C LYS A 384 -7.19 -2.87 -22.34
N GLY A 385 -6.79 -3.94 -23.00
CA GLY A 385 -6.45 -3.97 -24.40
C GLY A 385 -5.58 -5.18 -24.71
N ASN A 386 -5.06 -5.28 -25.92
CA ASN A 386 -4.23 -6.42 -26.29
C ASN A 386 -2.90 -6.49 -25.51
N LEU A 387 -2.42 -5.36 -24.97
CA LEU A 387 -1.24 -5.31 -24.09
C LEU A 387 -1.52 -5.78 -22.67
N ALA A 388 -2.78 -5.63 -22.18
CA ALA A 388 -3.15 -5.97 -20.83
C ALA A 388 -4.55 -6.62 -20.82
N THR A 389 -4.63 -7.87 -21.27
CA THR A 389 -5.90 -8.60 -21.38
C THR A 389 -6.53 -8.89 -20.01
N GLU A 390 -5.72 -9.04 -18.96
CA GLU A 390 -6.16 -9.18 -17.58
C GLU A 390 -6.33 -7.84 -16.87
N GLY A 391 -5.82 -6.75 -17.47
CA GLY A 391 -5.88 -5.40 -16.95
C GLY A 391 -4.53 -4.84 -16.53
N CYS A 392 -4.50 -3.54 -16.30
CA CYS A 392 -3.38 -2.76 -15.78
C CYS A 392 -3.92 -1.53 -15.06
N VAL A 393 -3.07 -0.82 -14.33
CA VAL A 393 -3.46 0.31 -13.49
C VAL A 393 -2.78 1.59 -13.94
N ALA A 394 -3.55 2.65 -14.13
CA ALA A 394 -3.05 3.99 -14.43
C ALA A 394 -3.55 5.00 -13.38
N LYS A 395 -2.71 5.97 -13.05
CA LYS A 395 -3.10 7.14 -12.27
C LYS A 395 -3.40 8.29 -13.24
N ILE A 396 -4.67 8.67 -13.37
CA ILE A 396 -5.12 9.56 -14.45
C ILE A 396 -5.35 11.02 -14.02
N THR A 397 -5.13 11.36 -12.75
CA THR A 397 -5.31 12.74 -12.25
C THR A 397 -4.12 13.63 -12.63
N GLY A 398 -4.40 14.88 -12.93
CA GLY A 398 -3.38 15.89 -13.28
C GLY A 398 -2.82 15.74 -14.69
N LEU A 399 -3.31 14.81 -15.51
CA LEU A 399 -2.87 14.64 -16.89
C LEU A 399 -3.37 15.79 -17.76
N LYS A 400 -2.44 16.53 -18.38
CA LYS A 400 -2.78 17.58 -19.39
C LYS A 400 -3.25 16.95 -20.70
N LYS A 401 -2.69 15.80 -21.07
CA LYS A 401 -3.10 14.96 -22.21
C LYS A 401 -3.63 13.64 -21.68
N THR A 402 -4.78 13.21 -22.14
CA THR A 402 -5.43 11.96 -21.72
C THR A 402 -5.12 10.79 -22.62
N SER A 403 -4.41 11.01 -23.73
CA SER A 403 -4.00 9.94 -24.65
C SER A 403 -2.64 10.25 -25.26
N ILE A 404 -1.90 9.18 -25.59
CA ILE A 404 -0.67 9.19 -26.36
C ILE A 404 -0.66 8.01 -27.31
N THR A 405 -0.24 8.25 -28.56
CA THR A 405 0.11 7.21 -29.52
C THR A 405 1.51 7.51 -30.03
N GLY A 406 2.42 6.56 -29.91
CA GLY A 406 3.82 6.79 -30.29
C GLY A 406 4.63 5.51 -30.44
N PRO A 407 5.88 5.64 -30.92
CA PRO A 407 6.78 4.52 -31.10
C PRO A 407 7.28 3.96 -29.76
N ALA A 408 7.31 2.65 -29.64
CA ALA A 408 7.81 1.95 -28.47
C ALA A 408 9.34 2.09 -28.35
N ARG A 409 9.80 2.36 -27.12
CA ARG A 409 11.20 2.28 -26.69
C ARG A 409 11.28 1.17 -25.63
N VAL A 410 11.76 0.00 -26.04
CA VAL A 410 11.66 -1.24 -25.27
C VAL A 410 12.93 -1.51 -24.48
N PHE A 411 12.76 -1.79 -23.18
CA PHE A 411 13.83 -2.12 -22.24
C PHE A 411 13.44 -3.34 -21.40
N ASP A 412 14.38 -4.28 -21.26
CA ASP A 412 14.17 -5.53 -20.51
C ASP A 412 14.51 -5.41 -19.00
N SER A 413 14.74 -4.17 -18.54
CA SER A 413 14.94 -3.85 -17.12
C SER A 413 14.83 -2.35 -16.86
N GLU A 414 14.56 -1.96 -15.61
CA GLU A 414 14.58 -0.56 -15.16
C GLU A 414 15.96 0.11 -15.38
N PRO A 415 17.12 -0.51 -14.99
CA PRO A 415 18.42 0.10 -15.23
C PRO A 415 18.70 0.42 -16.70
N ALA A 416 18.28 -0.45 -17.63
CA ALA A 416 18.44 -0.20 -19.06
C ALA A 416 17.63 1.01 -19.53
N ALA A 417 16.39 1.14 -19.05
CA ALA A 417 15.55 2.31 -19.32
C ALA A 417 16.16 3.59 -18.73
N MET A 418 16.60 3.53 -17.46
CA MET A 418 17.22 4.66 -16.79
C MET A 418 18.48 5.16 -17.50
N ASN A 419 19.34 4.26 -17.94
CA ASN A 419 20.54 4.60 -18.71
C ASN A 419 20.17 5.33 -20.03
N ALA A 420 19.12 4.90 -20.72
CA ALA A 420 18.66 5.55 -21.94
C ALA A 420 18.07 6.95 -21.67
N ILE A 421 17.31 7.12 -20.57
CA ILE A 421 16.77 8.42 -20.15
C ILE A 421 17.91 9.38 -19.80
N MET A 422 18.88 8.94 -18.98
CA MET A 422 20.02 9.77 -18.59
C MET A 422 20.90 10.15 -19.77
N ALA A 423 21.06 9.26 -20.75
CA ALA A 423 21.75 9.52 -22.01
C ALA A 423 20.93 10.39 -23.00
N LYS A 424 19.76 10.92 -22.60
CA LYS A 424 18.86 11.76 -23.43
C LYS A 424 18.45 11.10 -24.75
N LYS A 425 18.25 9.76 -24.74
CA LYS A 425 17.84 8.97 -25.92
C LYS A 425 16.32 8.82 -26.07
N ILE A 426 15.55 9.46 -25.21
CA ILE A 426 14.08 9.45 -25.22
C ILE A 426 13.58 10.79 -25.77
N ASN A 427 12.66 10.73 -26.72
CA ASN A 427 12.10 11.90 -27.40
C ASN A 427 10.64 12.16 -26.98
N PRO A 428 10.14 13.40 -27.08
CA PRO A 428 8.71 13.67 -26.95
C PRO A 428 7.90 12.80 -27.92
N GLY A 429 6.84 12.17 -27.41
CA GLY A 429 5.99 11.25 -28.17
C GLY A 429 6.38 9.77 -28.08
N ASP A 430 7.54 9.43 -27.55
CA ASP A 430 7.94 8.04 -27.33
C ASP A 430 7.03 7.38 -26.25
N VAL A 431 6.86 6.05 -26.37
CA VAL A 431 6.23 5.21 -25.35
C VAL A 431 7.28 4.23 -24.84
N ILE A 432 7.76 4.45 -23.63
CA ILE A 432 8.72 3.58 -22.95
C ILE A 432 8.01 2.31 -22.49
N VAL A 433 8.61 1.16 -22.78
CA VAL A 433 8.15 -0.17 -22.33
C VAL A 433 9.25 -0.79 -21.49
N ILE A 434 9.00 -0.92 -20.18
CA ILE A 434 9.89 -1.64 -19.25
C ILE A 434 9.24 -2.97 -18.92
N ARG A 435 9.87 -4.08 -19.29
CA ARG A 435 9.29 -5.41 -19.17
C ARG A 435 10.21 -6.38 -18.43
N TYR A 436 9.67 -7.57 -18.06
CA TYR A 436 10.32 -8.55 -17.20
C TYR A 436 10.58 -8.04 -15.78
N GLU A 437 9.77 -7.09 -15.31
CA GLU A 437 9.74 -6.56 -13.96
C GLU A 437 8.41 -6.93 -13.23
N GLY A 438 7.64 -7.85 -13.81
CA GLY A 438 6.41 -8.39 -13.23
C GLY A 438 6.65 -9.37 -12.07
N PRO A 439 5.55 -9.93 -11.48
CA PRO A 439 5.63 -10.79 -10.30
C PRO A 439 6.62 -11.95 -10.40
N LYS A 440 6.65 -12.63 -11.55
CA LYS A 440 7.55 -13.77 -11.82
C LYS A 440 8.85 -13.35 -12.48
N GLY A 441 8.80 -12.49 -13.47
CA GLY A 441 9.96 -12.10 -14.30
C GLY A 441 10.95 -11.21 -13.56
N GLY A 442 10.46 -10.24 -12.83
CA GLY A 442 11.19 -9.45 -11.86
C GLY A 442 10.67 -9.77 -10.47
N PRO A 443 11.06 -10.93 -9.86
CA PRO A 443 10.41 -11.40 -8.65
C PRO A 443 10.41 -10.33 -7.57
N GLY A 444 9.19 -10.08 -7.03
CA GLY A 444 8.93 -8.94 -6.17
C GLY A 444 8.36 -7.72 -6.88
N MET A 445 8.20 -7.77 -8.22
CA MET A 445 7.47 -6.74 -8.97
C MET A 445 7.90 -5.33 -8.53
N GLN A 446 9.20 -5.00 -8.70
CA GLN A 446 9.81 -3.80 -8.13
C GLN A 446 9.06 -2.51 -8.47
N GLU A 447 9.00 -1.58 -7.52
CA GLU A 447 8.50 -0.23 -7.74
C GLU A 447 9.54 0.64 -8.41
N MET A 448 9.10 1.45 -9.37
CA MET A 448 9.95 2.39 -10.09
C MET A 448 9.50 3.82 -9.81
N LEU A 449 10.43 4.68 -9.44
CA LEU A 449 10.24 6.11 -9.30
C LEU A 449 11.30 6.87 -10.11
N ALA A 450 12.52 6.38 -10.13
CA ALA A 450 13.66 7.04 -10.76
C ALA A 450 13.44 7.35 -12.26
N PRO A 451 12.93 6.44 -13.11
CA PRO A 451 12.67 6.74 -14.53
C PRO A 451 11.68 7.89 -14.73
N THR A 452 10.58 7.89 -13.96
CA THR A 452 9.53 8.91 -14.08
C THR A 452 9.99 10.27 -13.54
N SER A 453 10.73 10.29 -12.43
CA SER A 453 11.33 11.51 -11.89
C SER A 453 12.38 12.10 -12.80
N ALA A 454 13.23 11.27 -13.42
CA ALA A 454 14.24 11.72 -14.39
C ALA A 454 13.59 12.32 -15.65
N LEU A 455 12.53 11.69 -16.18
CA LEU A 455 11.75 12.24 -17.29
C LEU A 455 11.12 13.59 -16.94
N THR A 456 10.57 13.71 -15.74
CA THR A 456 9.99 14.98 -15.24
C THR A 456 11.07 16.06 -15.12
N GLY A 457 12.23 15.73 -14.52
CA GLY A 457 13.37 16.64 -14.40
C GLY A 457 13.89 17.12 -15.76
N GLN A 458 13.86 16.28 -16.79
CA GLN A 458 14.21 16.63 -18.17
C GLN A 458 13.12 17.43 -18.90
N GLY A 459 11.91 17.59 -18.32
CA GLY A 459 10.77 18.26 -18.94
C GLY A 459 9.95 17.37 -19.87
N LEU A 460 10.15 16.05 -19.86
CA LEU A 460 9.49 15.07 -20.72
C LEU A 460 8.24 14.42 -20.08
N GLY A 461 7.98 14.64 -18.79
CA GLY A 461 6.91 13.96 -18.02
C GLY A 461 5.49 14.10 -18.58
N GLY A 462 5.21 15.16 -19.37
CA GLY A 462 3.90 15.36 -20.03
C GLY A 462 3.85 14.95 -21.51
N SER A 463 4.94 14.47 -22.09
CA SER A 463 5.07 14.20 -23.52
C SER A 463 5.51 12.77 -23.86
N VAL A 464 5.84 11.97 -22.87
CA VAL A 464 6.28 10.57 -23.00
C VAL A 464 5.29 9.67 -22.25
N GLY A 465 4.89 8.55 -22.88
CA GLY A 465 4.16 7.48 -22.21
C GLY A 465 5.12 6.45 -21.62
N LEU A 466 4.73 5.81 -20.51
CA LEU A 466 5.52 4.75 -19.91
C LEU A 466 4.62 3.62 -19.42
N LEU A 467 4.95 2.38 -19.77
CA LEU A 467 4.22 1.19 -19.31
C LEU A 467 5.18 0.10 -18.84
N THR A 468 4.72 -0.70 -17.86
CA THR A 468 5.50 -1.81 -17.30
C THR A 468 4.62 -2.92 -16.75
N ASP A 469 5.14 -4.14 -16.76
CA ASP A 469 4.57 -5.26 -15.99
C ASP A 469 4.99 -5.25 -14.50
N GLY A 470 5.92 -4.35 -14.12
CA GLY A 470 6.25 -4.01 -12.74
C GLY A 470 5.27 -3.00 -12.12
N ARG A 471 5.74 -2.25 -11.12
CA ARG A 471 4.96 -1.23 -10.40
C ARG A 471 5.59 0.15 -10.52
N PHE A 472 4.76 1.17 -10.31
CA PHE A 472 5.24 2.52 -10.08
C PHE A 472 4.99 2.94 -8.64
N SER A 473 5.90 3.72 -8.08
CA SER A 473 5.78 4.29 -6.75
C SER A 473 4.51 5.15 -6.63
N GLY A 474 3.93 5.19 -5.42
CA GLY A 474 2.84 6.10 -5.10
C GLY A 474 3.16 7.57 -5.33
N GLY A 475 4.45 7.93 -5.38
CA GLY A 475 4.96 9.26 -5.71
C GLY A 475 5.03 9.59 -7.21
N THR A 476 4.74 8.64 -8.09
CA THR A 476 4.84 8.81 -9.54
C THR A 476 3.72 9.68 -10.09
N TRP A 477 4.07 10.50 -11.10
CA TRP A 477 3.17 11.35 -11.87
C TRP A 477 3.46 11.22 -13.37
N GLY A 478 2.42 11.42 -14.22
CA GLY A 478 2.54 11.39 -15.69
C GLY A 478 1.66 10.32 -16.34
N MET A 479 1.79 10.14 -17.67
CA MET A 479 1.10 9.09 -18.44
C MET A 479 1.76 7.73 -18.20
N VAL A 480 1.51 7.15 -17.04
CA VAL A 480 2.21 5.98 -16.52
C VAL A 480 1.24 4.86 -16.22
N VAL A 481 1.52 3.66 -16.76
CA VAL A 481 0.69 2.47 -16.63
C VAL A 481 1.53 1.32 -16.06
N GLY A 482 1.17 0.85 -14.88
CA GLY A 482 1.81 -0.29 -14.21
C GLY A 482 0.91 -1.52 -14.14
N HIS A 483 1.45 -2.60 -13.57
CA HIS A 483 0.74 -3.86 -13.35
C HIS A 483 0.19 -4.49 -14.64
N VAL A 484 0.88 -4.30 -15.78
CA VAL A 484 0.43 -4.88 -17.05
C VAL A 484 0.38 -6.41 -16.92
N ALA A 485 -0.81 -6.94 -17.06
CA ALA A 485 -1.06 -8.38 -16.91
C ALA A 485 -1.80 -8.94 -18.15
N PRO A 486 -1.36 -10.13 -18.64
CA PRO A 486 -0.23 -10.97 -18.18
C PRO A 486 1.15 -10.33 -18.40
N GLU A 487 2.08 -10.58 -17.46
CA GLU A 487 3.45 -10.08 -17.53
C GLU A 487 4.28 -10.70 -18.67
N ALA A 488 5.40 -10.07 -19.03
CA ALA A 488 6.26 -10.53 -20.12
C ALA A 488 6.85 -11.94 -19.87
N TYR A 489 7.22 -12.26 -18.64
CA TYR A 489 7.86 -13.54 -18.31
C TYR A 489 7.00 -14.77 -18.59
N VAL A 490 5.68 -14.63 -18.52
CA VAL A 490 4.71 -15.70 -18.86
C VAL A 490 4.19 -15.61 -20.30
N GLY A 491 4.79 -14.77 -21.14
CA GLY A 491 4.42 -14.62 -22.55
C GLY A 491 3.25 -13.67 -22.78
N GLY A 492 2.97 -12.75 -21.85
CA GLY A 492 2.05 -11.64 -22.08
C GLY A 492 2.43 -10.84 -23.34
N THR A 493 1.48 -10.13 -23.94
CA THR A 493 1.73 -9.38 -25.20
C THR A 493 2.86 -8.35 -25.06
N ILE A 494 3.08 -7.81 -23.87
CA ILE A 494 4.19 -6.90 -23.57
C ILE A 494 5.56 -7.51 -23.93
N ALA A 495 5.73 -8.84 -23.84
CA ALA A 495 6.94 -9.55 -24.24
C ALA A 495 7.21 -9.48 -25.76
N LEU A 496 6.16 -9.25 -26.54
CA LEU A 496 6.21 -9.27 -28.00
C LEU A 496 6.48 -7.91 -28.64
N VAL A 497 6.48 -6.83 -27.83
CA VAL A 497 6.72 -5.46 -28.29
C VAL A 497 8.16 -5.33 -28.80
N LYS A 498 8.32 -4.66 -29.95
CA LYS A 498 9.61 -4.31 -30.52
C LYS A 498 9.81 -2.79 -30.54
N ASN A 499 11.07 -2.34 -30.56
CA ASN A 499 11.37 -0.92 -30.75
C ASN A 499 10.73 -0.41 -32.05
N GLY A 500 10.08 0.75 -31.96
CA GLY A 500 9.38 1.38 -33.09
C GLY A 500 7.94 0.92 -33.29
N ASP A 501 7.46 -0.14 -32.63
CA ASP A 501 6.04 -0.51 -32.68
C ASP A 501 5.17 0.64 -32.18
N SER A 502 4.05 0.91 -32.85
CA SER A 502 3.10 1.92 -32.38
C SER A 502 2.30 1.41 -31.18
N ILE A 503 2.26 2.18 -30.10
CA ILE A 503 1.48 1.91 -28.89
C ILE A 503 0.54 3.08 -28.61
N THR A 504 -0.73 2.77 -28.31
CA THR A 504 -1.72 3.73 -27.84
C THR A 504 -2.03 3.49 -26.35
N ILE A 505 -1.92 4.55 -25.54
CA ILE A 505 -2.44 4.62 -24.17
C ILE A 505 -3.51 5.72 -24.18
N ASP A 506 -4.75 5.37 -23.84
CA ASP A 506 -5.88 6.31 -23.82
C ASP A 506 -6.62 6.18 -22.48
N ALA A 507 -6.43 7.17 -21.61
CA ALA A 507 -7.04 7.20 -20.29
C ALA A 507 -8.56 7.40 -20.36
N GLY A 508 -9.06 8.14 -21.35
CA GLY A 508 -10.49 8.36 -21.54
C GLY A 508 -11.23 7.10 -21.96
N LYS A 509 -10.66 6.36 -22.90
CA LYS A 509 -11.19 5.07 -23.38
C LYS A 509 -10.76 3.90 -22.49
N ARG A 510 -9.87 4.12 -21.55
CA ARG A 510 -9.25 3.07 -20.69
C ARG A 510 -8.60 1.96 -21.54
N LEU A 511 -7.89 2.38 -22.58
CA LEU A 511 -7.31 1.49 -23.57
C LEU A 511 -5.78 1.50 -23.47
N ILE A 512 -5.19 0.30 -23.55
CA ILE A 512 -3.77 0.10 -23.79
C ILE A 512 -3.59 -0.89 -24.94
N GLN A 513 -3.07 -0.39 -26.06
CA GLN A 513 -3.09 -1.12 -27.32
C GLN A 513 -1.75 -1.10 -28.02
N LEU A 514 -1.27 -2.28 -28.40
CA LEU A 514 -0.19 -2.46 -29.36
C LEU A 514 -0.79 -2.49 -30.78
N ASN A 515 -0.47 -1.49 -31.58
CA ASN A 515 -1.03 -1.31 -32.93
C ASN A 515 -0.24 -2.14 -33.97
N VAL A 516 -0.17 -3.44 -33.72
CA VAL A 516 0.49 -4.42 -34.61
C VAL A 516 -0.57 -5.42 -35.06
N PRO A 517 -0.58 -5.82 -36.34
CA PRO A 517 -1.56 -6.78 -36.86
C PRO A 517 -1.55 -8.11 -36.08
N ALA A 518 -2.73 -8.68 -35.85
CA ALA A 518 -2.87 -9.93 -35.08
C ALA A 518 -2.04 -11.09 -35.66
N LYS A 519 -1.94 -11.18 -37.01
CA LYS A 519 -1.12 -12.18 -37.70
C LYS A 519 0.37 -12.07 -37.31
N GLU A 520 0.88 -10.84 -37.23
CA GLU A 520 2.27 -10.60 -36.83
C GLU A 520 2.49 -10.90 -35.36
N LEU A 521 1.55 -10.50 -34.47
CA LEU A 521 1.63 -10.84 -33.05
C LEU A 521 1.63 -12.36 -32.84
N ALA A 522 0.80 -13.10 -33.59
CA ALA A 522 0.81 -14.56 -33.55
C ALA A 522 2.15 -15.16 -34.02
N ALA A 523 2.77 -14.59 -35.07
CA ALA A 523 4.08 -15.01 -35.51
C ALA A 523 5.20 -14.72 -34.50
N ARG A 524 5.15 -13.54 -33.85
CA ARG A 524 6.07 -13.18 -32.75
C ARG A 524 5.92 -14.13 -31.56
N ARG A 525 4.68 -14.48 -31.20
CA ARG A 525 4.37 -15.40 -30.08
C ARG A 525 4.93 -16.80 -30.32
N LYS A 526 4.86 -17.32 -31.55
CA LYS A 526 5.47 -18.62 -31.90
C LYS A 526 6.99 -18.65 -31.74
N LYS A 527 7.66 -17.50 -31.88
CA LYS A 527 9.13 -17.37 -31.74
C LYS A 527 9.57 -17.02 -30.32
N TRP A 528 8.64 -16.53 -29.48
CA TRP A 528 8.96 -16.15 -28.10
C TRP A 528 9.30 -17.38 -27.25
N LYS A 529 10.33 -17.24 -26.43
CA LYS A 529 10.73 -18.23 -25.42
C LYS A 529 10.86 -17.54 -24.08
N ALA A 530 10.39 -18.19 -23.03
CA ALA A 530 10.56 -17.70 -21.67
C ALA A 530 12.05 -17.55 -21.33
N PRO A 531 12.47 -16.42 -20.77
CA PRO A 531 13.84 -16.24 -20.32
C PRO A 531 14.16 -17.20 -19.16
N LYS A 532 15.43 -17.46 -18.92
CA LYS A 532 15.86 -18.24 -17.75
C LYS A 532 15.48 -17.49 -16.48
N PRO A 533 15.14 -18.21 -15.38
CA PRO A 533 14.87 -17.58 -14.08
C PRO A 533 16.05 -16.73 -13.61
N ARG A 534 15.78 -15.51 -13.17
CA ARG A 534 16.81 -14.61 -12.60
C ARG A 534 17.39 -15.16 -11.28
N TYR A 535 16.56 -15.88 -10.51
CA TYR A 535 16.94 -16.44 -9.20
C TYR A 535 16.58 -17.91 -9.12
N THR A 536 17.53 -18.74 -8.65
CA THR A 536 17.38 -20.20 -8.50
C THR A 536 17.31 -20.65 -7.04
N ARG A 537 17.62 -19.76 -6.08
CA ARG A 537 17.65 -20.02 -4.63
C ARG A 537 17.07 -18.86 -3.83
N GLY A 538 16.74 -19.11 -2.58
CA GLY A 538 16.31 -18.12 -1.61
C GLY A 538 14.86 -17.70 -1.77
N VAL A 539 14.49 -16.61 -1.10
CA VAL A 539 13.11 -16.15 -1.00
C VAL A 539 12.55 -15.67 -2.35
N LEU A 540 13.38 -15.03 -3.19
CA LEU A 540 12.96 -14.58 -4.53
C LEU A 540 12.64 -15.76 -5.44
N ALA A 541 13.42 -16.86 -5.39
CA ALA A 541 13.14 -18.05 -6.16
C ALA A 541 11.87 -18.79 -5.68
N LYS A 542 11.61 -18.82 -4.37
CA LYS A 542 10.35 -19.36 -3.82
C LYS A 542 9.15 -18.51 -4.26
N TYR A 543 9.25 -17.20 -4.10
CA TYR A 543 8.21 -16.26 -4.53
C TYR A 543 7.88 -16.43 -6.01
N MET A 544 8.89 -16.41 -6.88
CA MET A 544 8.74 -16.57 -8.33
C MET A 544 7.98 -17.84 -8.74
N LYS A 545 8.16 -18.94 -7.99
CA LYS A 545 7.47 -20.22 -8.25
C LYS A 545 5.98 -20.15 -7.89
N LEU A 546 5.65 -19.50 -6.77
CA LEU A 546 4.33 -19.54 -6.16
C LEU A 546 3.44 -18.37 -6.59
N VAL A 547 4.04 -17.22 -6.92
CA VAL A 547 3.29 -15.98 -7.11
C VAL A 547 2.29 -16.04 -8.27
N SER A 548 1.10 -15.54 -8.01
CA SER A 548 0.04 -15.33 -9.00
C SER A 548 0.28 -14.08 -9.86
N THR A 549 -0.59 -13.86 -10.85
CA THR A 549 -0.55 -12.64 -11.69
C THR A 549 -0.91 -11.38 -10.88
N ALA A 550 -0.46 -10.21 -11.36
CA ALA A 550 -0.78 -8.93 -10.74
C ALA A 550 -2.28 -8.64 -10.69
N SER A 551 -3.06 -9.12 -11.67
CA SER A 551 -4.53 -9.00 -11.70
C SER A 551 -5.24 -9.78 -10.59
N LYS A 552 -4.54 -10.70 -9.91
CA LYS A 552 -4.99 -11.45 -8.73
C LYS A 552 -4.28 -11.01 -7.43
N GLY A 553 -3.51 -9.91 -7.46
CA GLY A 553 -2.85 -9.37 -6.27
C GLY A 553 -1.42 -9.82 -6.06
N ALA A 554 -0.82 -10.61 -6.97
CA ALA A 554 0.54 -11.15 -6.86
C ALA A 554 0.77 -11.83 -5.50
N ILE A 555 -0.11 -12.77 -5.13
CA ILE A 555 -0.09 -13.55 -3.88
C ILE A 555 0.56 -14.91 -4.09
N THR A 556 1.06 -15.52 -3.01
CA THR A 556 1.76 -16.82 -3.04
C THR A 556 0.94 -17.99 -2.51
N ASP A 557 -0.29 -17.73 -2.04
CA ASP A 557 -1.24 -18.70 -1.50
C ASP A 557 -2.55 -18.76 -2.34
N ASP A 558 -2.46 -18.53 -3.66
CA ASP A 558 -3.62 -18.62 -4.56
C ASP A 558 -4.13 -20.07 -4.63
N SER A 559 -5.17 -20.38 -3.86
CA SER A 559 -5.83 -21.69 -3.85
C SER A 559 -6.64 -21.96 -5.13
N SER A 560 -6.71 -20.99 -6.05
CA SER A 560 -7.40 -21.10 -7.35
C SER A 560 -6.45 -21.41 -8.52
N ALA A 561 -5.16 -21.68 -8.23
CA ALA A 561 -4.16 -22.01 -9.23
C ALA A 561 -4.19 -23.49 -9.60
#